data_b8f0a634c0f94eb45338f382ee47a022
#
_entry.id   b8f0a634c0f94eb45338f382ee47a022
#
_cell.length_a   1.000
_cell.length_b   1.000
_cell.length_c   1.000
_cell.angle_alpha   90.00
_cell.angle_beta   90.00
_cell.angle_gamma   90.00
#
_symmetry.space_group_name_H-M   'P 1'
#
loop_
_entity.id
_entity.type
_entity.pdbx_description
1 polymer ?
#
loop_
_entity_poly.entity_id
_entity_poly.type
_entity_poly.pdbx_seq_one_letter_code
_entity_poly.pdbx_strand_id
1 'polypeptide(L)'
;MKLLLTFTSFLLCFFNVFSQTNREGTPYGANSDGRLISVFENLKNKTKGSKIKTEEISGSPYFEESFKTAQIVYFGEILKENIYLRYNAYSDEMEIAKSESQTSSDDALIKNKKITCTLNGYSYKYLAFIKENEQPAVGYVKELFKGNKFSLYVREIKEYKEGVKAKSSLERSFPPRFIDKTDYYIALGDDSLKQTKLSKKQIIKALSSYEQEIKDFINLNKVKLRNSSDVIKLFNFLEEI
;
A
#
# COMPACT_ATOMS: atom_id res chain seq x y z
N MET A 1 -75.97 -49.33 29.99
CA MET A 1 -76.04 -47.87 30.05
C MET A 1 -74.74 -47.38 30.75
N LYS A 2 -73.70 -47.14 29.95
CA LYS A 2 -72.42 -46.68 30.52
C LYS A 2 -72.05 -45.40 29.80
N LEU A 3 -71.98 -44.33 30.52
CA LEU A 3 -71.62 -42.99 30.11
C LEU A 3 -70.09 -42.94 29.87
N LEU A 4 -69.68 -42.70 28.66
CA LEU A 4 -68.27 -42.55 28.33
C LEU A 4 -67.91 -41.04 28.40
N LEU A 5 -67.15 -40.66 29.43
CA LEU A 5 -66.64 -39.30 29.60
C LEU A 5 -65.37 -39.20 28.80
N THR A 6 -65.38 -38.49 27.67
CA THR A 6 -64.17 -38.13 26.92
C THR A 6 -63.58 -36.87 27.53
N PHE A 7 -62.36 -37.02 28.10
CA PHE A 7 -61.56 -35.94 28.65
C PHE A 7 -60.70 -35.40 27.51
N THR A 8 -61.11 -34.30 26.92
CA THR A 8 -60.29 -33.58 25.93
C THR A 8 -59.30 -32.71 26.68
N SER A 9 -58.06 -33.20 26.71
CA SER A 9 -56.92 -32.42 27.20
C SER A 9 -56.62 -31.28 26.22
N PHE A 10 -56.90 -30.06 26.63
CA PHE A 10 -56.54 -28.83 25.88
C PHE A 10 -55.10 -28.51 26.16
N LEU A 11 -54.20 -28.93 25.25
CA LEU A 11 -52.77 -28.62 25.32
C LEU A 11 -52.56 -27.17 24.87
N LEU A 12 -52.42 -26.26 25.83
CA LEU A 12 -52.02 -24.86 25.59
C LEU A 12 -50.53 -24.83 25.19
N CYS A 13 -50.27 -24.80 23.88
CA CYS A 13 -48.95 -24.44 23.35
C CYS A 13 -48.70 -22.95 23.59
N PHE A 14 -47.92 -22.64 24.60
CA PHE A 14 -47.33 -21.30 24.74
C PHE A 14 -46.29 -21.11 23.63
N PHE A 15 -46.71 -20.52 22.54
CA PHE A 15 -45.77 -19.93 21.57
C PHE A 15 -45.15 -18.70 22.23
N ASN A 16 -43.92 -18.85 22.71
CA ASN A 16 -43.06 -17.69 22.97
C ASN A 16 -42.78 -17.05 21.64
N VAL A 17 -43.58 -16.07 21.26
CA VAL A 17 -43.27 -15.14 20.20
C VAL A 17 -42.10 -14.31 20.73
N PHE A 18 -40.88 -14.72 20.39
CA PHE A 18 -39.75 -13.81 20.43
C PHE A 18 -40.06 -12.71 19.42
N SER A 19 -40.59 -11.61 19.93
CA SER A 19 -40.63 -10.37 19.19
C SER A 19 -39.22 -10.03 18.85
N GLN A 20 -38.79 -10.38 17.63
CA GLN A 20 -37.66 -9.72 16.99
C GLN A 20 -38.14 -8.29 16.85
N THR A 21 -37.67 -7.42 17.74
CA THR A 21 -37.71 -6.00 17.49
C THR A 21 -36.90 -5.80 16.22
N ASN A 22 -37.58 -5.69 15.09
CA ASN A 22 -37.04 -5.06 13.90
C ASN A 22 -36.56 -3.69 14.38
N ARG A 23 -35.27 -3.57 14.64
CA ARG A 23 -34.63 -2.27 14.66
C ARG A 23 -34.86 -1.74 13.26
N GLU A 24 -35.89 -0.94 13.12
CA GLU A 24 -36.02 -0.05 11.94
C GLU A 24 -34.67 0.53 11.71
N GLY A 25 -34.16 0.34 10.49
CA GLY A 25 -32.86 0.81 10.09
C GLY A 25 -32.75 2.29 10.42
N THR A 26 -31.86 2.60 11.34
CA THR A 26 -31.39 3.99 11.47
C THR A 26 -30.97 4.46 10.08
N PRO A 27 -31.36 5.68 9.69
CA PRO A 27 -30.99 6.24 8.39
C PRO A 27 -29.49 6.05 8.19
N TYR A 28 -29.11 5.53 7.07
CA TYR A 28 -27.77 5.09 6.67
C TYR A 28 -26.65 6.17 6.84
N GLY A 29 -27.00 7.38 7.27
CA GLY A 29 -26.09 8.52 7.40
C GLY A 29 -25.44 8.73 8.76
N ALA A 30 -26.10 8.40 9.88
CA ALA A 30 -25.62 8.80 11.21
C ALA A 30 -24.74 7.75 11.93
N ASN A 31 -24.86 6.46 11.59
CA ASN A 31 -24.09 5.37 12.21
C ASN A 31 -22.89 4.88 11.38
N SER A 32 -22.80 5.25 10.10
CA SER A 32 -21.68 4.89 9.25
C SER A 32 -20.40 5.61 9.67
N ASP A 33 -20.50 6.89 9.99
CA ASP A 33 -19.33 7.71 10.35
C ASP A 33 -18.68 7.23 11.65
N GLY A 34 -19.49 6.88 12.68
CA GLY A 34 -18.98 6.35 13.93
C GLY A 34 -18.27 4.99 13.77
N ARG A 35 -18.79 4.11 12.93
CA ARG A 35 -18.13 2.83 12.61
C ARG A 35 -16.84 3.01 11.82
N LEU A 36 -16.87 3.87 10.81
CA LEU A 36 -15.70 4.18 9.99
C LEU A 36 -14.60 4.83 10.83
N ILE A 37 -14.96 5.75 11.75
CA ILE A 37 -14.01 6.36 12.68
C ILE A 37 -13.40 5.29 13.59
N SER A 38 -14.21 4.39 14.17
CA SER A 38 -13.71 3.33 15.05
C SER A 38 -12.80 2.34 14.31
N VAL A 39 -13.15 1.96 13.08
CA VAL A 39 -12.30 1.12 12.24
C VAL A 39 -10.98 1.83 11.92
N PHE A 40 -11.03 3.12 11.55
CA PHE A 40 -9.83 3.90 11.26
C PHE A 40 -8.91 4.01 12.48
N GLU A 41 -9.44 4.27 13.70
CA GLU A 41 -8.63 4.33 14.92
C GLU A 41 -7.95 2.97 15.21
N ASN A 42 -8.63 1.84 14.93
CA ASN A 42 -8.05 0.51 15.08
C ASN A 42 -6.96 0.20 14.03
N LEU A 43 -6.91 0.95 12.93
CA LEU A 43 -5.88 0.80 11.90
C LEU A 43 -4.62 1.66 12.16
N LYS A 44 -4.61 2.45 13.23
CA LYS A 44 -3.43 3.21 13.66
C LYS A 44 -2.50 2.35 14.52
N ASN A 45 -1.23 2.60 14.39
CA ASN A 45 -0.19 2.05 15.25
C ASN A 45 0.82 3.15 15.57
N LYS A 46 1.60 2.97 16.65
CA LYS A 46 2.70 3.89 16.91
C LYS A 46 3.80 3.68 15.87
N THR A 47 4.41 4.79 15.42
CA THR A 47 5.54 4.73 14.52
C THR A 47 6.68 3.96 15.16
N LYS A 48 7.27 3.05 14.41
CA LYS A 48 8.50 2.36 14.81
C LYS A 48 9.74 3.18 14.46
N GLY A 49 9.51 4.38 13.94
CA GLY A 49 10.55 5.29 13.49
C GLY A 49 11.65 5.37 14.52
N SER A 50 12.84 4.95 14.12
CA SER A 50 14.03 5.04 14.93
C SER A 50 14.13 6.49 15.42
N LYS A 51 14.24 6.68 16.74
CA LYS A 51 14.62 7.96 17.36
C LYS A 51 16.09 8.27 17.05
N ILE A 52 16.46 8.16 15.77
CA ILE A 52 17.76 8.61 15.29
C ILE A 52 17.75 10.11 15.47
N LYS A 53 18.70 10.64 16.25
CA LYS A 53 18.89 12.09 16.37
C LYS A 53 19.23 12.61 14.98
N THR A 54 18.25 13.22 14.32
CA THR A 54 18.35 13.69 12.93
C THR A 54 19.29 14.88 12.76
N GLU A 55 19.64 15.59 13.83
CA GLU A 55 20.48 16.79 13.79
C GLU A 55 21.91 16.57 13.24
N GLU A 56 22.37 15.30 13.20
CA GLU A 56 23.70 14.94 12.71
C GLU A 56 23.68 14.14 11.39
N ILE A 57 22.48 13.84 10.84
CA ILE A 57 22.34 12.98 9.66
C ILE A 57 22.10 13.83 8.43
N SER A 58 22.92 13.64 7.41
CA SER A 58 22.72 14.29 6.11
C SER A 58 21.57 13.63 5.34
N GLY A 59 20.66 14.46 4.81
CA GLY A 59 19.46 14.00 4.08
C GLY A 59 18.28 13.72 5.01
N SER A 60 17.26 13.06 4.45
CA SER A 60 15.96 12.88 5.09
C SER A 60 15.49 11.43 4.94
N PRO A 61 14.74 10.86 5.90
CA PRO A 61 14.09 9.55 5.75
C PRO A 61 12.91 9.56 4.76
N TYR A 62 12.57 10.72 4.21
CA TYR A 62 11.45 10.94 3.31
C TYR A 62 11.93 11.33 1.91
N PHE A 63 11.13 11.03 0.87
CA PHE A 63 11.23 11.65 -0.45
C PHE A 63 10.38 12.93 -0.52
N GLU A 64 9.25 12.95 0.18
CA GLU A 64 8.40 14.12 0.40
C GLU A 64 8.33 14.38 1.91
N GLU A 65 8.89 15.48 2.38
CA GLU A 65 9.01 15.77 3.82
C GLU A 65 7.71 16.26 4.44
N SER A 66 6.84 16.89 3.65
CA SER A 66 5.57 17.41 4.12
C SER A 66 4.47 16.35 4.08
N PHE A 67 3.58 16.41 5.05
CA PHE A 67 2.33 15.66 4.99
C PHE A 67 1.45 16.20 3.87
N LYS A 68 0.75 15.31 3.18
CA LYS A 68 -0.14 15.64 2.07
C LYS A 68 -1.53 15.09 2.32
N THR A 69 -2.53 15.80 1.81
CA THR A 69 -3.91 15.30 1.81
C THR A 69 -3.97 13.97 1.08
N ALA A 70 -4.64 13.02 1.69
CA ALA A 70 -4.71 11.65 1.23
C ALA A 70 -6.10 11.04 1.47
N GLN A 71 -6.31 9.86 0.89
CA GLN A 71 -7.49 9.03 1.09
C GLN A 71 -7.04 7.64 1.53
N ILE A 72 -7.78 7.02 2.45
CA ILE A 72 -7.57 5.64 2.87
C ILE A 72 -8.77 4.82 2.41
N VAL A 73 -8.48 3.74 1.71
CA VAL A 73 -9.44 2.72 1.28
C VAL A 73 -9.14 1.41 2.00
N TYR A 74 -10.18 0.78 2.56
CA TYR A 74 -10.09 -0.49 3.24
C TYR A 74 -11.14 -1.45 2.70
N PHE A 75 -10.73 -2.63 2.21
CA PHE A 75 -11.59 -3.58 1.51
C PHE A 75 -12.37 -2.97 0.32
N GLY A 76 -11.80 -1.99 -0.36
CA GLY A 76 -12.44 -1.33 -1.50
C GLY A 76 -13.39 -0.18 -1.13
N GLU A 77 -13.65 0.04 0.16
CA GLU A 77 -14.47 1.15 0.64
C GLU A 77 -13.61 2.31 1.15
N ILE A 78 -14.02 3.53 0.85
CA ILE A 78 -13.36 4.73 1.36
C ILE A 78 -13.59 4.79 2.87
N LEU A 79 -12.52 4.66 3.63
CA LEU A 79 -12.56 4.67 5.09
C LEU A 79 -12.36 6.07 5.66
N LYS A 80 -11.46 6.85 5.07
CA LYS A 80 -11.14 8.20 5.51
C LYS A 80 -10.66 9.03 4.32
N GLU A 81 -11.24 10.22 4.19
CA GLU A 81 -10.82 11.26 3.26
C GLU A 81 -10.22 12.45 4.00
N ASN A 82 -9.53 13.32 3.28
CA ASN A 82 -8.93 14.54 3.82
C ASN A 82 -8.09 14.29 5.08
N ILE A 83 -7.40 13.16 5.11
CA ILE A 83 -6.40 12.86 6.11
C ILE A 83 -5.03 13.27 5.56
N TYR A 84 -4.09 13.52 6.44
CA TYR A 84 -2.74 13.90 6.06
C TYR A 84 -1.81 12.73 6.26
N LEU A 85 -1.18 12.28 5.19
CA LEU A 85 -0.24 11.16 5.20
C LEU A 85 1.14 11.60 4.69
N ARG A 86 2.16 10.89 5.15
CA ARG A 86 3.53 10.97 4.66
C ARG A 86 4.15 9.58 4.66
N TYR A 87 4.83 9.23 3.57
CA TYR A 87 5.55 7.96 3.49
C TYR A 87 6.97 8.10 4.03
N ASN A 88 7.26 7.39 5.13
CA ASN A 88 8.61 7.24 5.65
C ASN A 88 9.30 6.08 4.91
N ALA A 89 10.18 6.42 3.98
CA ALA A 89 10.84 5.46 3.10
C ALA A 89 12.00 4.72 3.81
N TYR A 90 12.42 5.18 4.98
CA TYR A 90 13.42 4.50 5.81
C TYR A 90 12.78 3.40 6.67
N SER A 91 11.70 3.70 7.38
CA SER A 91 11.00 2.73 8.23
C SER A 91 9.93 1.91 7.48
N ASP A 92 9.67 2.26 6.21
CA ASP A 92 8.59 1.69 5.39
C ASP A 92 7.24 1.86 6.07
N GLU A 93 6.91 3.07 6.50
CA GLU A 93 5.69 3.38 7.24
C GLU A 93 4.90 4.52 6.59
N MET A 94 3.57 4.42 6.66
CA MET A 94 2.67 5.48 6.26
C MET A 94 2.25 6.27 7.50
N GLU A 95 2.93 7.37 7.77
CA GLU A 95 2.69 8.24 8.93
C GLU A 95 1.41 9.04 8.75
N ILE A 96 0.71 9.30 9.87
CA ILE A 96 -0.58 9.97 9.90
C ILE A 96 -0.42 11.29 10.66
N ALA A 97 -0.89 12.39 10.09
CA ALA A 97 -0.94 13.69 10.75
C ALA A 97 -2.37 14.22 10.87
N LYS A 98 -2.55 15.17 11.78
CA LYS A 98 -3.82 15.90 11.98
C LYS A 98 -3.95 17.10 11.05
N SER A 99 -2.82 17.62 10.54
CA SER A 99 -2.76 18.75 9.62
C SER A 99 -1.54 18.65 8.71
N GLU A 100 -1.57 19.35 7.58
CA GLU A 100 -0.44 19.41 6.63
C GLU A 100 0.79 20.11 7.25
N SER A 101 0.57 21.06 8.16
CA SER A 101 1.64 21.82 8.83
C SER A 101 2.36 21.04 9.92
N GLN A 102 1.89 19.83 10.27
CA GLN A 102 2.56 19.00 11.27
C GLN A 102 3.90 18.52 10.75
N THR A 103 4.95 18.59 11.56
CA THR A 103 6.32 18.21 11.15
C THR A 103 6.70 16.79 11.54
N SER A 104 6.04 16.21 12.54
CA SER A 104 6.29 14.86 13.04
C SER A 104 4.98 14.13 13.33
N SER A 105 5.01 12.81 13.37
CA SER A 105 3.88 12.01 13.80
C SER A 105 4.35 10.81 14.63
N ASP A 106 3.55 10.49 15.67
CA ASP A 106 3.71 9.26 16.45
C ASP A 106 2.79 8.13 15.97
N ASP A 107 1.92 8.42 15.01
CA ASP A 107 0.94 7.47 14.49
C ASP A 107 1.24 7.11 13.03
N ALA A 108 1.11 5.83 12.72
CA ALA A 108 1.21 5.30 11.37
C ALA A 108 0.09 4.28 11.10
N LEU A 109 -0.25 4.06 9.83
CA LEU A 109 -1.16 3.00 9.45
C LEU A 109 -0.55 1.62 9.73
N ILE A 110 -1.37 0.69 10.20
CA ILE A 110 -0.96 -0.71 10.27
C ILE A 110 -0.65 -1.24 8.87
N LYS A 111 0.36 -2.07 8.77
CA LYS A 111 0.76 -2.70 7.51
C LYS A 111 -0.21 -3.82 7.16
N ASN A 112 -1.14 -3.56 6.24
CA ASN A 112 -2.20 -4.48 5.86
C ASN A 112 -2.44 -4.42 4.34
N LYS A 113 -2.42 -5.58 3.67
CA LYS A 113 -2.63 -5.71 2.22
C LYS A 113 -3.99 -5.24 1.71
N LYS A 114 -4.96 -5.07 2.60
CA LYS A 114 -6.31 -4.60 2.26
C LYS A 114 -6.48 -3.09 2.41
N ILE A 115 -5.43 -2.42 2.86
CA ILE A 115 -5.38 -0.96 2.93
C ILE A 115 -4.68 -0.43 1.67
N THR A 116 -5.31 0.52 1.02
CA THR A 116 -4.73 1.35 -0.03
C THR A 116 -4.75 2.80 0.41
N CYS A 117 -3.63 3.49 0.25
CA CYS A 117 -3.53 4.93 0.50
C CYS A 117 -3.34 5.64 -0.83
N THR A 118 -4.17 6.64 -1.13
CA THR A 118 -3.95 7.52 -2.27
C THR A 118 -3.32 8.81 -1.78
N LEU A 119 -2.12 9.11 -2.24
CA LEU A 119 -1.29 10.24 -1.83
C LEU A 119 -0.62 10.84 -3.06
N ASN A 120 -0.75 12.15 -3.27
CA ASN A 120 -0.22 12.85 -4.44
C ASN A 120 -0.61 12.22 -5.80
N GLY A 121 -1.84 11.68 -5.89
CA GLY A 121 -2.34 11.02 -7.10
C GLY A 121 -1.82 9.60 -7.33
N TYR A 122 -1.01 9.05 -6.43
CA TYR A 122 -0.52 7.68 -6.51
C TYR A 122 -1.16 6.78 -5.45
N SER A 123 -1.43 5.54 -5.82
CA SER A 123 -1.85 4.48 -4.91
C SER A 123 -0.66 3.80 -4.25
N TYR A 124 -0.62 3.78 -2.94
CA TYR A 124 0.33 3.01 -2.14
C TYR A 124 -0.38 1.79 -1.55
N LYS A 125 0.25 0.62 -1.72
CA LYS A 125 -0.29 -0.67 -1.26
C LYS A 125 0.79 -1.44 -0.50
N TYR A 126 0.42 -2.13 0.56
CA TYR A 126 1.32 -3.02 1.30
C TYR A 126 1.23 -4.43 0.70
N LEU A 127 2.20 -4.81 -0.14
CA LEU A 127 2.17 -6.03 -0.94
C LEU A 127 3.40 -6.91 -0.70
N ALA A 128 3.23 -8.20 -0.98
CA ALA A 128 4.33 -9.15 -1.10
C ALA A 128 4.98 -9.03 -2.48
N PHE A 129 6.29 -9.20 -2.54
CA PHE A 129 7.07 -9.18 -3.77
C PHE A 129 8.31 -10.08 -3.66
N ILE A 130 8.88 -10.43 -4.79
CA ILE A 130 10.11 -11.22 -4.90
C ILE A 130 11.26 -10.27 -5.28
N LYS A 131 12.32 -10.27 -4.48
CA LYS A 131 13.54 -9.49 -4.75
C LYS A 131 14.38 -10.09 -5.88
N GLU A 132 15.36 -9.33 -6.39
CA GLU A 132 16.30 -9.80 -7.45
C GLU A 132 17.06 -11.08 -7.04
N ASN A 133 17.29 -11.31 -5.76
CA ASN A 133 17.91 -12.51 -5.21
C ASN A 133 16.92 -13.64 -4.88
N GLU A 134 15.74 -13.63 -5.48
CA GLU A 134 14.62 -14.58 -5.31
C GLU A 134 14.06 -14.68 -3.88
N GLN A 135 14.43 -13.76 -2.98
CA GLN A 135 13.90 -13.74 -1.62
C GLN A 135 12.54 -13.05 -1.58
N PRO A 136 11.53 -13.66 -0.92
CA PRO A 136 10.26 -12.99 -0.69
C PRO A 136 10.41 -11.87 0.33
N ALA A 137 9.66 -10.81 0.13
CA ALA A 137 9.57 -9.70 1.07
C ALA A 137 8.18 -9.08 1.01
N VAL A 138 7.88 -8.22 1.96
CA VAL A 138 6.65 -7.41 1.99
C VAL A 138 7.01 -5.96 2.28
N GLY A 139 6.21 -5.03 1.77
CA GLY A 139 6.42 -3.61 2.01
C GLY A 139 5.46 -2.74 1.21
N TYR A 140 5.53 -1.44 1.45
CA TYR A 140 4.78 -0.48 0.64
C TYR A 140 5.39 -0.36 -0.75
N VAL A 141 4.52 -0.41 -1.75
CA VAL A 141 4.83 -0.14 -3.16
C VAL A 141 3.88 0.92 -3.68
N LYS A 142 4.39 1.81 -4.53
CA LYS A 142 3.62 2.82 -5.23
C LYS A 142 3.25 2.28 -6.61
N GLU A 143 1.96 2.27 -6.93
CA GLU A 143 1.46 1.84 -8.22
C GLU A 143 1.74 2.91 -9.27
N LEU A 144 2.44 2.56 -10.33
CA LEU A 144 2.72 3.43 -11.46
C LEU A 144 1.83 3.11 -12.66
N PHE A 145 1.46 1.83 -12.80
CA PHE A 145 0.57 1.35 -13.84
C PHE A 145 -0.15 0.08 -13.37
N LYS A 146 -1.43 -0.01 -13.64
CA LYS A 146 -2.23 -1.21 -13.44
C LYS A 146 -3.15 -1.40 -14.64
N GLY A 147 -2.80 -2.35 -15.52
CA GLY A 147 -3.63 -2.87 -16.59
C GLY A 147 -4.26 -4.21 -16.24
N ASN A 148 -4.84 -4.86 -17.24
CA ASN A 148 -5.41 -6.21 -17.10
C ASN A 148 -4.32 -7.29 -17.13
N LYS A 149 -3.35 -7.15 -18.04
CA LYS A 149 -2.25 -8.11 -18.24
C LYS A 149 -0.99 -7.72 -17.48
N PHE A 150 -0.71 -6.42 -17.30
CA PHE A 150 0.55 -5.93 -16.73
C PHE A 150 0.34 -4.96 -15.59
N SER A 151 1.29 -4.98 -14.66
CA SER A 151 1.35 -4.01 -13.58
C SER A 151 2.79 -3.55 -13.35
N LEU A 152 2.98 -2.26 -13.08
CA LEU A 152 4.27 -1.67 -12.72
C LEU A 152 4.14 -0.96 -11.38
N TYR A 153 5.03 -1.32 -10.48
CA TYR A 153 5.15 -0.67 -9.18
C TYR A 153 6.56 -0.19 -8.95
N VAL A 154 6.70 0.81 -8.11
CA VAL A 154 7.98 1.31 -7.63
C VAL A 154 8.01 1.29 -6.11
N ARG A 155 9.16 0.99 -5.56
CA ARG A 155 9.45 1.12 -4.15
C ARG A 155 10.56 2.14 -3.97
N GLU A 156 10.23 3.22 -3.31
CA GLU A 156 11.16 4.29 -2.92
C GLU A 156 11.68 3.97 -1.52
N ILE A 157 13.00 3.88 -1.37
CA ILE A 157 13.66 3.41 -0.16
C ILE A 157 14.72 4.44 0.25
N LYS A 158 14.82 4.72 1.54
CA LYS A 158 15.94 5.47 2.14
C LYS A 158 16.79 4.50 2.93
N GLU A 159 18.04 4.33 2.53
CA GLU A 159 19.00 3.50 3.26
C GLU A 159 19.86 4.40 4.17
N TYR A 160 19.93 4.07 5.46
CA TYR A 160 20.85 4.74 6.37
C TYR A 160 22.27 4.19 6.17
N LYS A 161 23.23 5.10 6.02
CA LYS A 161 24.65 4.78 6.00
C LYS A 161 25.33 5.46 7.18
N GLU A 162 26.05 4.67 7.96
CA GLU A 162 26.82 5.18 9.07
C GLU A 162 27.90 6.16 8.62
N GLY A 163 28.22 7.11 9.48
CA GLY A 163 29.31 8.04 9.27
C GLY A 163 30.65 7.31 9.34
N VAL A 164 31.61 7.82 8.57
CA VAL A 164 33.00 7.33 8.58
C VAL A 164 33.91 8.42 9.10
N LYS A 165 34.65 8.14 10.16
CA LYS A 165 35.68 9.04 10.66
C LYS A 165 37.00 8.78 9.91
N ALA A 166 37.69 9.86 9.49
CA ALA A 166 39.03 9.74 8.93
C ALA A 166 39.98 9.09 9.94
N LYS A 167 40.74 8.11 9.49
CA LYS A 167 41.77 7.40 10.28
C LYS A 167 43.16 8.03 10.08
N SER A 168 43.30 8.89 9.10
CA SER A 168 44.54 9.63 8.79
C SER A 168 44.23 11.00 8.23
N SER A 169 45.24 11.87 8.17
CA SER A 169 45.11 13.22 7.58
C SER A 169 44.83 13.22 6.07
N LEU A 170 45.01 12.07 5.42
CA LEU A 170 44.75 11.89 3.97
C LEU A 170 43.33 11.39 3.69
N GLU A 171 42.60 10.94 4.68
CA GLU A 171 41.23 10.46 4.55
C GLU A 171 40.24 11.58 4.88
N ARG A 172 39.03 11.48 4.28
CA ARG A 172 37.92 12.37 4.56
C ARG A 172 36.93 11.70 5.49
N SER A 173 36.47 12.44 6.51
CA SER A 173 35.31 12.05 7.31
C SER A 173 34.03 12.32 6.54
N PHE A 174 33.08 11.41 6.67
CA PHE A 174 31.72 11.57 6.13
C PHE A 174 30.71 11.44 7.27
N PRO A 175 29.75 12.36 7.40
CA PRO A 175 28.67 12.21 8.38
C PRO A 175 27.77 11.04 8.01
N PRO A 176 26.98 10.52 8.97
CA PRO A 176 25.91 9.59 8.66
C PRO A 176 24.93 10.25 7.69
N ARG A 177 24.34 9.44 6.81
CA ARG A 177 23.45 9.97 5.77
C ARG A 177 22.40 8.97 5.30
N PHE A 178 21.30 9.48 4.79
CA PHE A 178 20.34 8.71 4.00
C PHE A 178 20.74 8.67 2.53
N ILE A 179 20.61 7.50 1.90
CA ILE A 179 20.85 7.27 0.48
C ILE A 179 19.56 6.83 -0.18
N ASP A 180 19.24 7.47 -1.31
CA ASP A 180 18.06 7.14 -2.11
C ASP A 180 18.29 5.85 -2.88
N LYS A 181 17.29 4.98 -2.84
CA LYS A 181 17.24 3.77 -3.64
C LYS A 181 15.85 3.59 -4.21
N THR A 182 15.78 3.15 -5.46
CA THR A 182 14.52 2.90 -6.17
C THR A 182 14.55 1.51 -6.76
N ASP A 183 13.59 0.69 -6.37
CA ASP A 183 13.39 -0.65 -6.89
C ASP A 183 12.05 -0.70 -7.66
N TYR A 184 12.07 -1.28 -8.87
CA TYR A 184 10.87 -1.46 -9.69
C TYR A 184 10.42 -2.92 -9.66
N TYR A 185 9.11 -3.12 -9.76
CA TYR A 185 8.48 -4.44 -9.72
C TYR A 185 7.44 -4.55 -10.83
N ILE A 186 7.43 -5.69 -11.50
CA ILE A 186 6.48 -6.03 -12.55
C ILE A 186 5.71 -7.28 -12.13
N ALA A 187 4.42 -7.32 -12.49
CA ALA A 187 3.62 -8.54 -12.46
C ALA A 187 2.89 -8.72 -13.80
N LEU A 188 2.68 -9.98 -14.20
CA LEU A 188 1.78 -10.38 -15.25
C LEU A 188 0.49 -10.90 -14.61
N GLY A 189 -0.65 -10.31 -14.97
CA GLY A 189 -1.94 -10.67 -14.39
C GLY A 189 -1.89 -10.64 -12.86
N ASP A 190 -2.21 -11.78 -12.26
CA ASP A 190 -2.21 -11.99 -10.80
C ASP A 190 -0.92 -12.62 -10.26
N ASP A 191 0.13 -12.71 -11.09
CA ASP A 191 1.42 -13.23 -10.67
C ASP A 191 2.04 -12.38 -9.55
N SER A 192 2.99 -12.98 -8.83
CA SER A 192 3.78 -12.28 -7.81
C SER A 192 4.56 -11.12 -8.42
N LEU A 193 4.60 -10.00 -7.72
CA LEU A 193 5.45 -8.87 -8.07
C LEU A 193 6.93 -9.30 -8.04
N LYS A 194 7.64 -9.17 -9.16
CA LYS A 194 9.06 -9.49 -9.28
C LYS A 194 9.89 -8.24 -9.50
N GLN A 195 10.93 -8.09 -8.69
CA GLN A 195 11.88 -7.00 -8.85
C GLN A 195 12.57 -7.08 -10.20
N THR A 196 12.64 -5.96 -10.90
CA THR A 196 13.31 -5.87 -12.20
C THR A 196 13.99 -4.51 -12.37
N LYS A 197 15.08 -4.48 -13.13
CA LYS A 197 15.72 -3.23 -13.54
C LYS A 197 15.09 -2.73 -14.82
N LEU A 198 14.83 -1.43 -14.91
CA LEU A 198 14.31 -0.83 -16.13
C LEU A 198 15.42 -0.78 -17.19
N SER A 199 15.44 -1.79 -18.05
CA SER A 199 16.31 -1.90 -19.22
C SER A 199 15.72 -2.88 -20.23
N LYS A 200 16.04 -2.68 -21.52
CA LYS A 200 15.59 -3.59 -22.60
C LYS A 200 15.80 -5.07 -22.22
N LYS A 201 17.03 -5.43 -21.79
CA LYS A 201 17.37 -6.82 -21.46
C LYS A 201 16.52 -7.39 -20.33
N GLN A 202 16.32 -6.63 -19.26
CA GLN A 202 15.59 -7.12 -18.07
C GLN A 202 14.08 -7.16 -18.32
N ILE A 203 13.54 -6.18 -19.05
CA ILE A 203 12.12 -6.18 -19.42
C ILE A 203 11.80 -7.35 -20.34
N ILE A 204 12.62 -7.63 -21.37
CA ILE A 204 12.46 -8.82 -22.23
C ILE A 204 12.56 -10.12 -21.40
N LYS A 205 13.53 -10.19 -20.46
CA LYS A 205 13.64 -11.37 -19.58
C LYS A 205 12.39 -11.56 -18.70
N ALA A 206 11.86 -10.48 -18.16
CA ALA A 206 10.65 -10.52 -17.31
C ALA A 206 9.38 -10.86 -18.10
N LEU A 207 9.34 -10.49 -19.40
CA LEU A 207 8.19 -10.62 -20.28
C LEU A 207 8.56 -11.44 -21.54
N SER A 208 9.19 -12.58 -21.36
CA SER A 208 9.77 -13.38 -22.45
C SER A 208 8.74 -13.82 -23.52
N SER A 209 7.48 -13.98 -23.14
CA SER A 209 6.39 -14.31 -24.06
C SER A 209 6.06 -13.18 -25.05
N TYR A 210 6.54 -11.97 -24.79
CA TYR A 210 6.29 -10.76 -25.60
C TYR A 210 7.59 -10.19 -26.19
N GLU A 211 8.63 -11.04 -26.33
CA GLU A 211 9.97 -10.58 -26.74
C GLU A 211 9.97 -9.86 -28.09
N GLN A 212 9.23 -10.39 -29.07
CA GLN A 212 9.19 -9.82 -30.43
C GLN A 212 8.46 -8.47 -30.42
N GLU A 213 7.30 -8.40 -29.80
CA GLU A 213 6.48 -7.20 -29.68
C GLU A 213 7.23 -6.08 -28.95
N ILE A 214 7.99 -6.42 -27.90
CA ILE A 214 8.83 -5.47 -27.16
C ILE A 214 9.95 -4.92 -28.08
N LYS A 215 10.60 -5.77 -28.89
CA LYS A 215 11.65 -5.34 -29.83
C LYS A 215 11.08 -4.41 -30.90
N ASP A 216 9.91 -4.74 -31.44
CA ASP A 216 9.22 -3.95 -32.47
C ASP A 216 8.79 -2.59 -31.90
N PHE A 217 8.19 -2.59 -30.69
CA PHE A 217 7.84 -1.36 -30.00
C PHE A 217 9.06 -0.43 -29.76
N ILE A 218 10.19 -0.99 -29.29
CA ILE A 218 11.41 -0.23 -29.05
C ILE A 218 11.92 0.39 -30.34
N ASN A 219 11.94 -0.36 -31.44
CA ASN A 219 12.43 0.08 -32.73
C ASN A 219 11.54 1.19 -33.33
N LEU A 220 10.20 1.00 -33.25
CA LEU A 220 9.22 1.96 -33.75
C LEU A 220 9.25 3.28 -32.97
N ASN A 221 9.26 3.21 -31.63
CA ASN A 221 9.13 4.36 -30.76
C ASN A 221 10.50 4.97 -30.34
N LYS A 222 11.62 4.33 -30.71
CA LYS A 222 13.00 4.75 -30.37
C LYS A 222 13.23 4.96 -28.87
N VAL A 223 12.54 4.17 -28.02
CA VAL A 223 12.65 4.23 -26.56
C VAL A 223 13.75 3.30 -26.04
N LYS A 224 14.22 3.55 -24.82
CA LYS A 224 15.31 2.76 -24.20
C LYS A 224 14.86 1.92 -23.03
N LEU A 225 13.61 2.03 -22.57
CA LEU A 225 13.03 1.37 -21.39
C LEU A 225 13.88 1.56 -20.11
N ARG A 226 14.48 2.75 -19.94
CA ARG A 226 15.32 3.07 -18.76
C ARG A 226 14.58 3.87 -17.69
N ASN A 227 13.36 4.26 -17.96
CA ASN A 227 12.48 4.98 -17.05
C ASN A 227 11.08 4.39 -17.05
N SER A 228 10.31 4.70 -16.01
CA SER A 228 8.95 4.17 -15.85
C SER A 228 7.99 4.63 -16.94
N SER A 229 8.15 5.84 -17.46
CA SER A 229 7.30 6.38 -18.54
C SER A 229 7.40 5.54 -19.82
N ASP A 230 8.62 5.14 -20.22
CA ASP A 230 8.82 4.28 -21.39
C ASP A 230 8.20 2.90 -21.18
N VAL A 231 8.30 2.35 -19.96
CA VAL A 231 7.72 1.03 -19.62
C VAL A 231 6.19 1.11 -19.58
N ILE A 232 5.62 2.19 -19.07
CA ILE A 232 4.17 2.41 -19.08
C ILE A 232 3.64 2.48 -20.51
N LYS A 233 4.34 3.20 -21.41
CA LYS A 233 3.97 3.24 -22.83
C LYS A 233 4.01 1.85 -23.48
N LEU A 234 5.05 1.06 -23.16
CA LEU A 234 5.15 -0.33 -23.61
C LEU A 234 3.97 -1.14 -23.08
N PHE A 235 3.63 -1.03 -21.80
CA PHE A 235 2.53 -1.80 -21.21
C PHE A 235 1.19 -1.43 -21.83
N ASN A 236 0.91 -0.13 -22.05
CA ASN A 236 -0.28 0.27 -22.78
C ASN A 236 -0.36 -0.38 -24.17
N PHE A 237 0.74 -0.40 -24.91
CA PHE A 237 0.81 -1.08 -26.22
C PHE A 237 0.54 -2.59 -26.10
N LEU A 238 1.14 -3.27 -25.10
CA LEU A 238 0.97 -4.70 -24.89
C LEU A 238 -0.42 -5.10 -24.36
N GLU A 239 -1.15 -4.18 -23.72
CA GLU A 239 -2.55 -4.42 -23.30
C GLU A 239 -3.51 -4.48 -24.50
N GLU A 240 -3.18 -3.81 -25.62
CA GLU A 240 -4.02 -3.69 -26.81
C GLU A 240 -3.90 -4.90 -27.76
N ILE A 241 -2.88 -5.73 -27.58
CA ILE A 241 -2.63 -6.93 -28.41
C ILE A 241 -2.88 -8.21 -27.60
#